data_85ab38c105fbad704a36edf3cb993f8f
#
_entry.id   85ab38c105fbad704a36edf3cb993f8f
#
_cell.length_a   1.000
_cell.length_b   1.000
_cell.length_c   1.000
_cell.angle_alpha   90.00
_cell.angle_beta   90.00
_cell.angle_gamma   90.00
#
_symmetry.space_group_name_H-M   'P 1'
#
loop_
_entity.id
_entity.type
_entity.pdbx_description
1 polymer ?
#
loop_
_entity_poly.entity_id
_entity_poly.type
_entity_poly.pdbx_seq_one_letter_code
_entity_poly.pdbx_strand_id
1 'polypeptide(L)'
;RDMLDDPDDLAILDGVLGLSSAFRREAIAEGVETLAHGEILLKLGCNLGQGYVIARPMPAAAIPAWLAAWRPDPSWLDQTPISRDDLPILFTWVEHRAWVAKVVGFVQGERNTPPPLQHQQCRFGLWLGHDARLRKDDHFTIKALEPLHIEIHALASELIALKLAGRSDAAMAQLTELHRLRDSLLAKLLSMLQ
;
A
#
# COMPACT_ATOMS: atom_id res chain seq x y z
N ARG A 1 3.20 0.28 12.35
CA ARG A 1 4.31 1.08 11.81
C ARG A 1 4.49 0.80 10.32
N ASP A 2 4.44 -0.45 9.92
CA ASP A 2 4.79 -0.88 8.56
C ASP A 2 3.55 -1.20 7.69
N MET A 3 2.38 -0.67 8.05
CA MET A 3 1.10 -0.97 7.40
C MET A 3 1.04 -0.68 5.89
N LEU A 4 1.99 0.10 5.37
CA LEU A 4 2.10 0.37 3.93
C LEU A 4 3.01 -0.65 3.22
N ASP A 5 3.81 -1.39 3.96
CA ASP A 5 4.82 -2.30 3.43
C ASP A 5 4.63 -3.74 3.95
N ASP A 6 3.65 -3.95 4.85
CA ASP A 6 3.26 -5.25 5.37
C ASP A 6 1.73 -5.41 5.36
N PRO A 7 1.19 -6.32 4.52
CA PRO A 7 -0.25 -6.56 4.45
C PRO A 7 -0.83 -7.16 5.74
N ASP A 8 -0.02 -7.83 6.57
CA ASP A 8 -0.49 -8.37 7.85
C ASP A 8 -0.70 -7.24 8.87
N ASP A 9 0.19 -6.24 8.88
CA ASP A 9 0.02 -5.03 9.71
C ASP A 9 -1.25 -4.25 9.32
N LEU A 10 -1.53 -4.15 8.01
CA LEU A 10 -2.78 -3.54 7.53
C LEU A 10 -4.01 -4.35 7.95
N ALA A 11 -3.96 -5.68 7.89
CA ALA A 11 -5.05 -6.55 8.32
C ALA A 11 -5.33 -6.44 9.82
N ILE A 12 -4.28 -6.36 10.64
CA ILE A 12 -4.41 -6.13 12.08
C ILE A 12 -5.07 -4.77 12.35
N LEU A 13 -4.64 -3.73 11.63
CA LEU A 13 -5.20 -2.39 11.77
C LEU A 13 -6.69 -2.37 11.43
N ASP A 14 -7.09 -2.91 10.27
CA ASP A 14 -8.51 -3.01 9.89
C ASP A 14 -9.33 -3.80 10.92
N GLY A 15 -8.79 -4.92 11.42
CA GLY A 15 -9.42 -5.71 12.48
C GLY A 15 -9.64 -4.92 13.77
N VAL A 16 -8.65 -4.14 14.21
CA VAL A 16 -8.74 -3.29 15.41
C VAL A 16 -9.76 -2.17 15.21
N LEU A 17 -9.75 -1.50 14.06
CA LEU A 17 -10.72 -0.44 13.75
C LEU A 17 -12.15 -0.99 13.66
N GLY A 18 -12.31 -2.17 13.04
CA GLY A 18 -13.61 -2.86 12.99
C GLY A 18 -14.13 -3.23 14.37
N LEU A 19 -13.25 -3.74 15.25
CA LEU A 19 -13.61 -4.07 16.63
C LEU A 19 -14.00 -2.81 17.43
N SER A 20 -13.21 -1.74 17.32
CA SER A 20 -13.51 -0.46 17.98
C SER A 20 -14.88 0.08 17.56
N SER A 21 -15.18 0.04 16.26
CA SER A 21 -16.48 0.43 15.72
C SER A 21 -17.62 -0.42 16.27
N ALA A 22 -17.45 -1.76 16.31
CA ALA A 22 -18.47 -2.66 16.85
C ALA A 22 -18.80 -2.38 18.32
N PHE A 23 -17.79 -1.97 19.11
CA PHE A 23 -17.96 -1.55 20.50
C PHE A 23 -18.31 -0.07 20.65
N ARG A 24 -18.51 0.67 19.56
CA ARG A 24 -18.76 2.12 19.55
C ARG A 24 -17.70 2.89 20.34
N ARG A 25 -16.44 2.54 20.13
CA ARG A 25 -15.28 3.22 20.73
C ARG A 25 -14.49 3.91 19.64
N GLU A 26 -13.95 5.07 19.97
CA GLU A 26 -13.00 5.76 19.12
C GLU A 26 -11.62 5.09 19.23
N ALA A 27 -10.92 4.99 18.11
CA ALA A 27 -9.54 4.52 18.04
C ALA A 27 -8.63 5.72 17.72
N ILE A 28 -7.48 5.78 18.38
CA ILE A 28 -6.43 6.76 18.10
C ILE A 28 -5.26 5.99 17.51
N ALA A 29 -4.88 6.30 16.27
CA ALA A 29 -3.70 5.73 15.64
C ALA A 29 -2.43 6.42 16.17
N GLU A 30 -1.52 5.63 16.70
CA GLU A 30 -0.22 6.10 17.17
C GLU A 30 0.88 5.86 16.12
N GLY A 31 1.95 6.69 16.17
CA GLY A 31 3.09 6.52 15.27
C GLY A 31 2.78 6.90 13.82
N VAL A 32 1.95 7.90 13.59
CA VAL A 32 1.71 8.44 12.24
C VAL A 32 2.95 9.26 11.84
N GLU A 33 3.84 8.65 11.07
CA GLU A 33 5.16 9.21 10.73
C GLU A 33 5.22 9.84 9.34
N THR A 34 4.30 9.46 8.42
CA THR A 34 4.27 9.94 7.02
C THR A 34 2.87 10.39 6.61
N LEU A 35 2.80 11.23 5.57
CA LEU A 35 1.52 11.63 4.99
C LEU A 35 0.71 10.42 4.50
N ALA A 36 1.38 9.46 3.87
CA ALA A 36 0.74 8.24 3.38
C ALA A 36 0.13 7.38 4.51
N HIS A 37 0.73 7.37 5.73
CA HIS A 37 0.11 6.74 6.89
C HIS A 37 -1.25 7.41 7.22
N GLY A 38 -1.29 8.75 7.23
CA GLY A 38 -2.51 9.50 7.49
C GLY A 38 -3.59 9.24 6.44
N GLU A 39 -3.24 9.23 5.16
CA GLU A 39 -4.17 8.96 4.06
C GLU A 39 -4.83 7.58 4.18
N ILE A 40 -4.04 6.54 4.45
CA ILE A 40 -4.58 5.18 4.64
C ILE A 40 -5.45 5.07 5.89
N LEU A 41 -5.06 5.70 7.00
CA LEU A 41 -5.87 5.74 8.21
C LEU A 41 -7.22 6.40 7.98
N LEU A 42 -7.24 7.53 7.27
CA LEU A 42 -8.48 8.24 6.92
C LEU A 42 -9.35 7.38 5.99
N LYS A 43 -8.77 6.72 5.00
CA LYS A 43 -9.48 5.76 4.13
C LYS A 43 -10.06 4.58 4.91
N LEU A 44 -9.42 4.14 5.99
CA LEU A 44 -9.95 3.12 6.90
C LEU A 44 -10.95 3.66 7.94
N GLY A 45 -11.26 4.96 7.91
CA GLY A 45 -12.19 5.60 8.83
C GLY A 45 -11.60 5.96 10.20
N CYS A 46 -10.27 5.93 10.36
CA CYS A 46 -9.59 6.37 11.57
C CYS A 46 -9.23 7.86 11.46
N ASN A 47 -10.02 8.71 12.11
CA ASN A 47 -9.89 10.17 12.05
C ASN A 47 -9.05 10.77 13.18
N LEU A 48 -8.61 9.96 14.13
CA LEU A 48 -7.80 10.39 15.26
C LEU A 48 -6.42 9.75 15.14
N GLY A 49 -5.39 10.59 15.17
CA GLY A 49 -4.01 10.12 15.06
C GLY A 49 -3.02 11.00 15.79
N GLN A 50 -1.92 10.40 16.20
CA GLN A 50 -0.75 11.12 16.73
C GLN A 50 0.54 10.54 16.14
N GLY A 51 1.51 11.42 15.90
CA GLY A 51 2.82 11.01 15.37
C GLY A 51 3.60 12.19 14.82
N TYR A 52 4.82 11.91 14.38
CA TYR A 52 5.79 12.96 14.02
C TYR A 52 5.41 13.76 12.78
N VAL A 53 4.59 13.23 11.90
CA VAL A 53 4.07 14.00 10.76
C VAL A 53 3.03 15.05 11.21
N ILE A 54 2.37 14.82 12.34
CA ILE A 54 1.39 15.76 12.91
C ILE A 54 2.11 16.75 13.83
N ALA A 55 2.80 16.24 14.84
CA ALA A 55 3.62 17.05 15.76
C ALA A 55 4.70 16.20 16.43
N ARG A 56 5.88 16.77 16.59
CA ARG A 56 6.90 16.22 17.48
C ARG A 56 6.57 16.61 18.92
N PRO A 57 7.02 15.84 19.93
CA PRO A 57 6.91 16.22 21.32
C PRO A 57 7.43 17.65 21.54
N MET A 58 6.65 18.46 22.27
CA MET A 58 6.99 19.86 22.51
C MET A 58 6.64 20.25 23.94
N PRO A 59 7.28 21.30 24.51
CA PRO A 59 6.92 21.86 25.81
C PRO A 59 5.46 22.36 25.82
N ALA A 60 4.78 22.21 26.93
CA ALA A 60 3.37 22.62 27.06
C ALA A 60 3.13 24.10 26.67
N ALA A 61 4.09 24.98 26.97
CA ALA A 61 4.02 26.40 26.62
C ALA A 61 4.00 26.67 25.10
N ALA A 62 4.48 25.73 24.27
CA ALA A 62 4.50 25.86 22.82
C ALA A 62 3.18 25.40 22.16
N ILE A 63 2.36 24.60 22.87
CA ILE A 63 1.12 23.99 22.33
C ILE A 63 0.14 25.04 21.80
N PRO A 64 -0.17 26.16 22.50
CA PRO A 64 -1.14 27.14 22.01
C PRO A 64 -0.72 27.76 20.66
N ALA A 65 0.55 28.10 20.51
CA ALA A 65 1.08 28.68 19.26
C ALA A 65 1.05 27.65 18.13
N TRP A 66 1.42 26.40 18.43
CA TRP A 66 1.35 25.31 17.47
C TRP A 66 -0.10 25.07 17.01
N LEU A 67 -1.08 24.97 17.90
CA LEU A 67 -2.49 24.78 17.56
C LEU A 67 -3.02 25.91 16.66
N ALA A 68 -2.63 27.16 16.92
CA ALA A 68 -3.04 28.30 16.10
C ALA A 68 -2.46 28.24 14.66
N ALA A 69 -1.26 27.68 14.50
CA ALA A 69 -0.54 27.63 13.24
C ALA A 69 -0.75 26.31 12.45
N TRP A 70 -1.03 25.21 13.15
CA TRP A 70 -1.14 23.90 12.52
C TRP A 70 -2.28 23.83 11.50
N ARG A 71 -2.01 23.24 10.36
CA ARG A 71 -3.00 22.92 9.32
C ARG A 71 -2.76 21.50 8.85
N PRO A 72 -3.81 20.71 8.59
CA PRO A 72 -3.66 19.40 7.97
C PRO A 72 -3.07 19.54 6.57
N ASP A 73 -2.33 18.54 6.16
CA ASP A 73 -1.85 18.47 4.77
C ASP A 73 -3.05 18.43 3.81
N PRO A 74 -2.98 19.12 2.64
CA PRO A 74 -4.07 19.09 1.65
C PRO A 74 -4.48 17.68 1.22
N SER A 75 -3.55 16.70 1.18
CA SER A 75 -3.86 15.32 0.84
C SER A 75 -4.80 14.63 1.83
N TRP A 76 -4.96 15.16 3.03
CA TRP A 76 -5.85 14.62 4.07
C TRP A 76 -7.27 15.22 4.07
N LEU A 77 -7.46 16.39 3.42
CA LEU A 77 -8.70 17.17 3.55
C LEU A 77 -9.92 16.51 2.89
N ASP A 78 -9.69 15.82 1.76
CA ASP A 78 -10.78 15.26 0.94
C ASP A 78 -10.82 13.71 1.01
N GLN A 79 -10.17 13.13 2.03
CA GLN A 79 -10.21 11.68 2.21
C GLN A 79 -11.55 11.23 2.78
N THR A 80 -12.22 10.34 2.05
CA THR A 80 -13.42 9.65 2.51
C THR A 80 -13.10 8.21 2.88
N PRO A 81 -13.73 7.66 3.93
CA PRO A 81 -13.61 6.25 4.24
C PRO A 81 -14.07 5.39 3.06
N ILE A 82 -13.25 4.40 2.70
CA ILE A 82 -13.60 3.45 1.64
C ILE A 82 -14.69 2.49 2.11
N SER A 83 -15.45 1.97 1.17
CA SER A 83 -16.45 0.95 1.46
C SER A 83 -15.79 -0.38 1.86
N ARG A 84 -16.53 -1.24 2.56
CA ARG A 84 -16.05 -2.62 2.84
C ARG A 84 -15.77 -3.43 1.57
N ASP A 85 -16.50 -3.14 0.51
CA ASP A 85 -16.33 -3.80 -0.80
C ASP A 85 -15.05 -3.35 -1.52
N ASP A 86 -14.49 -2.19 -1.14
CA ASP A 86 -13.24 -1.64 -1.70
C ASP A 86 -11.99 -2.02 -0.90
N LEU A 87 -12.13 -2.51 0.33
CA LEU A 87 -11.01 -3.00 1.13
C LEU A 87 -10.08 -3.97 0.38
N PRO A 88 -10.56 -4.94 -0.41
CA PRO A 88 -9.68 -5.82 -1.17
C PRO A 88 -8.74 -5.08 -2.12
N ILE A 89 -9.15 -3.92 -2.67
CA ILE A 89 -8.31 -3.08 -3.54
C ILE A 89 -7.17 -2.47 -2.72
N LEU A 90 -7.48 -1.95 -1.52
CA LEU A 90 -6.46 -1.40 -0.63
C LEU A 90 -5.45 -2.46 -0.18
N PHE A 91 -5.92 -3.65 0.21
CA PHE A 91 -5.05 -4.78 0.55
C PHE A 91 -4.15 -5.18 -0.63
N THR A 92 -4.70 -5.23 -1.83
CA THR A 92 -3.96 -5.51 -3.06
C THR A 92 -2.86 -4.47 -3.30
N TRP A 93 -3.17 -3.19 -3.06
CA TRP A 93 -2.22 -2.10 -3.19
C TRP A 93 -1.02 -2.27 -2.25
N VAL A 94 -1.25 -2.53 -0.96
CA VAL A 94 -0.18 -2.77 0.03
C VAL A 94 0.62 -4.02 -0.30
N GLU A 95 -0.07 -5.11 -0.64
CA GLU A 95 0.57 -6.40 -0.93
C GLU A 95 1.52 -6.33 -2.13
N HIS A 96 1.09 -5.67 -3.22
CA HIS A 96 1.93 -5.49 -4.41
C HIS A 96 3.14 -4.59 -4.15
N ARG A 97 2.94 -3.53 -3.38
CA ARG A 97 4.04 -2.68 -2.92
C ARG A 97 5.09 -3.47 -2.14
N ALA A 98 4.64 -4.22 -1.13
CA ALA A 98 5.48 -5.08 -0.30
C ALA A 98 6.16 -6.20 -1.13
N TRP A 99 5.43 -6.80 -2.07
CA TRP A 99 5.97 -7.86 -2.93
C TRP A 99 7.09 -7.34 -3.83
N VAL A 100 6.92 -6.19 -4.48
CA VAL A 100 7.97 -5.57 -5.29
C VAL A 100 9.19 -5.21 -4.44
N ALA A 101 9.01 -4.70 -3.22
CA ALA A 101 10.11 -4.45 -2.30
C ALA A 101 10.90 -5.74 -1.98
N LYS A 102 10.20 -6.88 -1.83
CA LYS A 102 10.85 -8.20 -1.63
C LYS A 102 11.63 -8.64 -2.87
N VAL A 103 11.14 -8.37 -4.10
CA VAL A 103 11.87 -8.64 -5.36
C VAL A 103 13.14 -7.79 -5.42
N VAL A 104 13.02 -6.48 -5.15
CA VAL A 104 14.15 -5.54 -5.14
C VAL A 104 15.22 -5.98 -4.14
N GLY A 105 14.83 -6.27 -2.90
CA GLY A 105 15.74 -6.72 -1.85
C GLY A 105 16.46 -8.03 -2.20
N PHE A 106 15.81 -8.96 -2.92
CA PHE A 106 16.47 -10.16 -3.44
C PHE A 106 17.50 -9.83 -4.52
N VAL A 107 17.15 -8.98 -5.48
CA VAL A 107 18.07 -8.55 -6.57
C VAL A 107 19.29 -7.82 -5.99
N GLN A 108 19.09 -6.97 -5.00
CA GLN A 108 20.16 -6.22 -4.30
C GLN A 108 21.01 -7.10 -3.37
N GLY A 109 20.54 -8.30 -3.04
CA GLY A 109 21.26 -9.22 -2.14
C GLY A 109 20.98 -9.00 -0.65
N GLU A 110 19.95 -8.22 -0.32
CA GLU A 110 19.47 -8.00 1.05
C GLU A 110 18.64 -9.18 1.57
N ARG A 111 18.16 -10.03 0.66
CA ARG A 111 17.38 -11.23 0.93
C ARG A 111 17.98 -12.45 0.25
N ASN A 112 17.96 -13.59 0.94
CA ASN A 112 18.50 -14.85 0.44
C ASN A 112 17.49 -15.68 -0.37
N THR A 113 16.19 -15.39 -0.24
CA THR A 113 15.13 -16.15 -0.92
C THR A 113 14.24 -15.21 -1.72
N PRO A 114 13.94 -15.55 -2.99
CA PRO A 114 13.02 -14.76 -3.79
C PRO A 114 11.59 -14.92 -3.28
N PRO A 115 10.71 -13.91 -3.49
CA PRO A 115 9.29 -14.06 -3.23
C PRO A 115 8.63 -14.99 -4.26
N PRO A 116 7.40 -15.50 -3.99
CA PRO A 116 6.61 -16.24 -4.99
C PRO A 116 6.35 -15.38 -6.23
N LEU A 117 6.48 -15.99 -7.44
CA LEU A 117 6.42 -15.25 -8.72
C LEU A 117 5.13 -15.48 -9.51
N GLN A 118 4.31 -16.42 -9.10
CA GLN A 118 3.11 -16.81 -9.83
C GLN A 118 2.01 -15.76 -9.67
N HIS A 119 1.77 -14.97 -10.72
CA HIS A 119 0.78 -13.88 -10.72
C HIS A 119 -0.65 -14.35 -10.44
N GLN A 120 -1.01 -15.59 -10.78
CA GLN A 120 -2.34 -16.15 -10.53
C GLN A 120 -2.57 -16.56 -9.07
N GLN A 121 -1.52 -16.74 -8.28
CA GLN A 121 -1.57 -17.18 -6.88
C GLN A 121 -1.40 -16.03 -5.88
N CYS A 122 -1.02 -14.85 -6.34
CA CYS A 122 -1.02 -13.67 -5.48
C CYS A 122 -2.47 -13.22 -5.21
N ARG A 123 -2.72 -12.54 -4.12
CA ARG A 123 -4.06 -12.07 -3.73
C ARG A 123 -4.71 -11.25 -4.86
N PHE A 124 -3.93 -10.41 -5.54
CA PHE A 124 -4.43 -9.62 -6.66
C PHE A 124 -4.87 -10.49 -7.84
N GLY A 125 -4.07 -11.49 -8.21
CA GLY A 125 -4.45 -12.44 -9.28
C GLY A 125 -5.73 -13.22 -8.94
N LEU A 126 -5.88 -13.63 -7.68
CA LEU A 126 -7.10 -14.27 -7.19
C LEU A 126 -8.29 -13.31 -7.23
N TRP A 127 -8.11 -12.07 -6.77
CA TRP A 127 -9.15 -11.03 -6.82
C TRP A 127 -9.56 -10.71 -8.26
N LEU A 128 -8.61 -10.53 -9.18
CA LEU A 128 -8.90 -10.32 -10.62
C LEU A 128 -9.69 -11.49 -11.23
N GLY A 129 -9.36 -12.70 -10.83
CA GLY A 129 -9.99 -13.90 -11.35
C GLY A 129 -11.44 -14.10 -10.87
N HIS A 130 -11.78 -13.63 -9.69
CA HIS A 130 -13.06 -13.91 -9.02
C HIS A 130 -13.87 -12.63 -8.75
N ASP A 131 -13.38 -11.75 -7.89
CA ASP A 131 -14.21 -10.64 -7.36
C ASP A 131 -14.29 -9.45 -8.32
N ALA A 132 -13.21 -9.16 -9.04
CA ALA A 132 -13.17 -8.05 -9.99
C ALA A 132 -14.22 -8.18 -11.10
N ARG A 133 -14.55 -9.42 -11.52
CA ARG A 133 -15.55 -9.68 -12.56
C ARG A 133 -16.97 -9.31 -12.12
N LEU A 134 -17.22 -9.18 -10.84
CA LEU A 134 -18.51 -8.80 -10.27
C LEU A 134 -18.72 -7.27 -10.27
N ARG A 135 -17.63 -6.50 -10.42
CA ARG A 135 -17.64 -5.02 -10.41
C ARG A 135 -17.89 -4.48 -11.81
N LYS A 136 -19.16 -4.26 -12.15
CA LYS A 136 -19.56 -3.80 -13.49
C LYS A 136 -19.10 -2.36 -13.79
N ASP A 137 -19.07 -1.51 -12.77
CA ASP A 137 -18.78 -0.08 -12.93
C ASP A 137 -17.28 0.18 -13.18
N ASP A 138 -16.39 -0.70 -12.69
CA ASP A 138 -14.94 -0.61 -12.82
C ASP A 138 -14.36 -1.45 -13.97
N HIS A 139 -15.21 -2.03 -14.82
CA HIS A 139 -14.79 -3.01 -15.82
C HIS A 139 -13.64 -2.54 -16.72
N PHE A 140 -13.62 -1.27 -17.11
CA PHE A 140 -12.57 -0.74 -17.98
C PHE A 140 -11.22 -0.63 -17.26
N THR A 141 -11.24 -0.15 -16.01
CA THR A 141 -10.04 -0.04 -15.18
C THR A 141 -9.48 -1.41 -14.83
N ILE A 142 -10.34 -2.35 -14.43
CA ILE A 142 -9.96 -3.73 -14.12
C ILE A 142 -9.30 -4.41 -15.32
N LYS A 143 -9.88 -4.26 -16.52
CA LYS A 143 -9.31 -4.82 -17.74
C LYS A 143 -7.95 -4.24 -18.11
N ALA A 144 -7.65 -3.01 -17.72
CA ALA A 144 -6.34 -2.38 -17.91
C ALA A 144 -5.30 -2.79 -16.85
N LEU A 145 -5.75 -3.34 -15.71
CA LEU A 145 -4.86 -3.78 -14.63
C LEU A 145 -4.23 -5.16 -14.91
N GLU A 146 -4.95 -6.07 -15.53
CA GLU A 146 -4.50 -7.45 -15.74
C GLU A 146 -3.21 -7.54 -16.58
N PRO A 147 -3.09 -6.87 -17.75
CA PRO A 147 -1.85 -6.88 -18.52
C PRO A 147 -0.67 -6.31 -17.75
N LEU A 148 -0.88 -5.19 -17.04
CA LEU A 148 0.15 -4.54 -16.24
C LEU A 148 0.62 -5.43 -15.09
N HIS A 149 -0.30 -6.14 -14.43
CA HIS A 149 0.01 -7.11 -13.40
C HIS A 149 0.86 -8.28 -13.92
N ILE A 150 0.50 -8.83 -15.08
CA ILE A 150 1.26 -9.90 -15.74
C ILE A 150 2.67 -9.41 -16.09
N GLU A 151 2.80 -8.20 -16.64
CA GLU A 151 4.08 -7.60 -17.03
C GLU A 151 5.02 -7.42 -15.82
N ILE A 152 4.51 -6.94 -14.69
CA ILE A 152 5.28 -6.80 -13.44
C ILE A 152 5.83 -8.15 -12.99
N HIS A 153 5.00 -9.20 -12.96
CA HIS A 153 5.42 -10.53 -12.55
C HIS A 153 6.41 -11.17 -13.55
N ALA A 154 6.25 -10.94 -14.84
CA ALA A 154 7.17 -11.40 -15.87
C ALA A 154 8.54 -10.74 -15.72
N LEU A 155 8.59 -9.42 -15.57
CA LEU A 155 9.84 -8.69 -15.33
C LEU A 155 10.51 -9.14 -14.03
N ALA A 156 9.76 -9.26 -12.95
CA ALA A 156 10.32 -9.76 -11.67
C ALA A 156 10.93 -11.15 -11.81
N SER A 157 10.29 -12.04 -12.58
CA SER A 157 10.82 -13.39 -12.86
C SER A 157 12.12 -13.34 -13.64
N GLU A 158 12.23 -12.46 -14.64
CA GLU A 158 13.46 -12.23 -15.40
C GLU A 158 14.59 -11.71 -14.50
N LEU A 159 14.30 -10.69 -13.66
CA LEU A 159 15.30 -10.12 -12.75
C LEU A 159 15.86 -11.15 -11.76
N ILE A 160 14.99 -11.98 -11.21
CA ILE A 160 15.38 -13.05 -10.30
C ILE A 160 16.22 -14.12 -11.04
N ALA A 161 15.84 -14.50 -12.27
CA ALA A 161 16.60 -15.42 -13.08
C ALA A 161 18.01 -14.87 -13.41
N LEU A 162 18.11 -13.59 -13.77
CA LEU A 162 19.39 -12.91 -13.99
C LEU A 162 20.27 -12.95 -12.73
N LYS A 163 19.70 -12.64 -11.58
CA LYS A 163 20.41 -12.67 -10.29
C LYS A 163 20.94 -14.07 -9.97
N LEU A 164 20.11 -15.09 -10.13
CA LEU A 164 20.49 -16.49 -9.90
C LEU A 164 21.56 -16.98 -10.87
N ALA A 165 21.59 -16.44 -12.10
CA ALA A 165 22.63 -16.72 -13.11
C ALA A 165 23.93 -15.91 -12.86
N GLY A 166 24.08 -15.21 -11.76
CA GLY A 166 25.26 -14.38 -11.45
C GLY A 166 25.35 -13.07 -12.23
N ARG A 167 24.29 -12.67 -12.96
CA ARG A 167 24.22 -11.46 -13.77
C ARG A 167 23.57 -10.31 -12.99
N SER A 168 24.08 -10.03 -11.78
CA SER A 168 23.48 -9.07 -10.86
C SER A 168 23.39 -7.66 -11.45
N ASP A 169 24.43 -7.20 -12.19
CA ASP A 169 24.43 -5.86 -12.79
C ASP A 169 23.31 -5.70 -13.83
N ALA A 170 23.05 -6.73 -14.63
CA ALA A 170 21.98 -6.73 -15.61
C ALA A 170 20.59 -6.71 -14.94
N ALA A 171 20.43 -7.39 -13.80
CA ALA A 171 19.21 -7.33 -13.01
C ALA A 171 19.02 -5.96 -12.37
N MET A 172 20.06 -5.38 -11.77
CA MET A 172 20.04 -4.05 -11.16
C MET A 172 19.67 -2.95 -12.15
N ALA A 173 20.16 -3.01 -13.38
CA ALA A 173 19.88 -2.03 -14.43
C ALA A 173 18.39 -1.93 -14.80
N GLN A 174 17.61 -2.98 -14.56
CA GLN A 174 16.18 -3.02 -14.89
C GLN A 174 15.25 -2.67 -13.68
N LEU A 175 15.78 -2.42 -12.48
CA LEU A 175 14.95 -2.09 -11.31
C LEU A 175 14.13 -0.82 -11.51
N THR A 176 14.64 0.16 -12.28
CA THR A 176 13.89 1.38 -12.61
C THR A 176 12.59 1.06 -13.34
N GLU A 177 12.63 0.12 -14.28
CA GLU A 177 11.45 -0.30 -15.01
C GLU A 177 10.46 -1.05 -14.10
N LEU A 178 10.95 -1.92 -13.22
CA LEU A 178 10.10 -2.58 -12.24
C LEU A 178 9.38 -1.57 -11.34
N HIS A 179 10.07 -0.51 -10.90
CA HIS A 179 9.47 0.56 -10.10
C HIS A 179 8.43 1.34 -10.91
N ARG A 180 8.71 1.66 -12.16
CA ARG A 180 7.77 2.36 -13.05
C ARG A 180 6.46 1.58 -13.24
N LEU A 181 6.56 0.27 -13.48
CA LEU A 181 5.40 -0.62 -13.62
C LEU A 181 4.61 -0.72 -12.32
N ARG A 182 5.30 -0.89 -11.19
CA ARG A 182 4.68 -0.86 -9.86
C ARG A 182 3.89 0.42 -9.64
N ASP A 183 4.51 1.58 -9.87
CA ASP A 183 3.87 2.88 -9.61
C ASP A 183 2.65 3.10 -10.51
N SER A 184 2.71 2.63 -11.77
CA SER A 184 1.56 2.62 -12.67
C SER A 184 0.42 1.74 -12.16
N LEU A 185 0.72 0.54 -11.63
CA LEU A 185 -0.29 -0.34 -11.05
C LEU A 185 -0.91 0.28 -9.80
N LEU A 186 -0.08 0.77 -8.88
CA LEU A 186 -0.52 1.36 -7.63
C LEU A 186 -1.39 2.61 -7.84
N ALA A 187 -1.03 3.47 -8.81
CA ALA A 187 -1.83 4.64 -9.17
C ALA A 187 -3.23 4.26 -9.70
N LYS A 188 -3.30 3.23 -10.56
CA LYS A 188 -4.59 2.73 -11.06
C LYS A 188 -5.46 2.12 -9.95
N LEU A 189 -4.87 1.37 -9.02
CA LEU A 189 -5.61 0.82 -7.87
C LEU A 189 -6.16 1.93 -6.97
N LEU A 190 -5.35 2.97 -6.69
CA LEU A 190 -5.82 4.10 -5.88
C LEU A 190 -6.94 4.90 -6.58
N SER A 191 -6.92 5.00 -7.91
CA SER A 191 -8.00 5.69 -8.64
C SER A 191 -9.36 4.98 -8.53
N MET A 192 -9.38 3.70 -8.14
CA MET A 192 -10.61 2.95 -7.88
C MET A 192 -11.17 3.15 -6.47
N LEU A 193 -10.41 3.81 -5.59
CA LEU A 193 -10.79 4.10 -4.20
C LEU A 193 -11.25 5.56 -3.97
N GLN A 194 -11.54 6.26 -5.05
CA GLN A 194 -11.99 7.66 -5.03
C GLN A 194 -13.51 7.77 -5.08
#